data_b390b9af1f3dca7eb37ebfc7fe3190a4
#
_entry.id   b390b9af1f3dca7eb37ebfc7fe3190a4
#
_cell.length_a   1.000
_cell.length_b   1.000
_cell.length_c   1.000
_cell.angle_alpha   90.00
_cell.angle_beta   90.00
_cell.angle_gamma   90.00
#
_symmetry.space_group_name_H-M   'P 1'
#
loop_
_entity.id
_entity.type
_entity.pdbx_description
1 polymer ?
#
loop_
_entity_poly.entity_id
_entity_poly.type
_entity_poly.pdbx_seq_one_letter_code
_entity_poly.pdbx_strand_id
1 'polypeptide(L)'
;MRVIFMGTPDFSVGTLEALIAAGHDVCLAVTQPDKPKGRGGKMQYTPVKEKALFYNIPVYQPKRVRDPECVEELQKYNADVMVVVAFGQILPKEILEMTPYGCINVHASLLPKYRGAAPIQWAIIEGEQVTGVTAMQMDEGLDTGDMIMKTEVPVAADETGESLHDKLAAAGAALCVKTLKALEDGTAVREKQGENPTAYAKMLTKELGDIDWSQSAVQIERLVRGLNSWPSAYTHWRGKVMKIWRAAAEDGGADAQADHMLDADVQPGTVISVGKAHFDVQTGDGILRVLEVQMPGKKRMDAGAFLRGNTMEPGELLTRG
;
A
#
# COMPACT_ATOMS: atom_id res chain seq x y z
N MET A 1 3.07 -8.13 28.29
CA MET A 1 1.67 -8.52 27.97
C MET A 1 1.66 -9.84 27.23
N ARG A 2 0.59 -10.61 27.38
CA ARG A 2 0.27 -11.80 26.58
C ARG A 2 -0.55 -11.39 25.36
N VAL A 3 -0.09 -11.69 24.15
CA VAL A 3 -0.60 -11.12 22.90
C VAL A 3 -1.09 -12.20 21.95
N ILE A 4 -2.29 -12.05 21.40
CA ILE A 4 -2.69 -12.71 20.14
C ILE A 4 -2.36 -11.73 19.00
N PHE A 5 -1.52 -12.18 18.08
CA PHE A 5 -1.16 -11.38 16.91
C PHE A 5 -2.00 -11.80 15.69
N MET A 6 -2.65 -10.85 15.02
CA MET A 6 -3.46 -11.09 13.83
C MET A 6 -2.88 -10.31 12.65
N GLY A 7 -2.33 -11.00 11.67
CA GLY A 7 -1.71 -10.38 10.50
C GLY A 7 -1.53 -11.36 9.36
N THR A 8 -1.29 -10.86 8.14
CA THR A 8 -1.17 -11.75 6.97
C THR A 8 0.04 -11.42 6.10
N PRO A 9 0.18 -10.21 5.51
CA PRO A 9 1.26 -9.89 4.58
C PRO A 9 2.58 -9.58 5.30
N ASP A 10 3.59 -9.37 4.52
CA ASP A 10 4.93 -8.93 4.94
C ASP A 10 4.90 -7.64 5.78
N PHE A 11 4.02 -6.70 5.47
CA PHE A 11 3.78 -5.50 6.29
C PHE A 11 3.60 -5.80 7.78
N SER A 12 2.97 -6.92 8.11
CA SER A 12 2.66 -7.33 9.48
C SER A 12 3.85 -7.96 10.21
N VAL A 13 4.82 -8.49 9.47
CA VAL A 13 5.93 -9.30 10.01
C VAL A 13 6.81 -8.50 10.96
N GLY A 14 7.17 -7.28 10.56
CA GLY A 14 8.00 -6.39 11.40
C GLY A 14 7.37 -6.10 12.76
N THR A 15 6.05 -5.95 12.83
CA THR A 15 5.35 -5.74 14.09
C THR A 15 5.37 -7.00 14.97
N LEU A 16 5.17 -8.19 14.38
CA LEU A 16 5.28 -9.46 15.11
C LEU A 16 6.68 -9.60 15.75
N GLU A 17 7.73 -9.37 14.95
CA GLU A 17 9.11 -9.45 15.45
C GLU A 17 9.42 -8.42 16.53
N ALA A 18 8.91 -7.19 16.38
CA ALA A 18 9.11 -6.12 17.35
C ALA A 18 8.44 -6.44 18.72
N LEU A 19 7.26 -7.05 18.70
CA LEU A 19 6.57 -7.49 19.92
C LEU A 19 7.37 -8.57 20.64
N ILE A 20 7.89 -9.56 19.93
CA ILE A 20 8.73 -10.62 20.49
C ILE A 20 10.02 -10.03 21.08
N ALA A 21 10.69 -9.16 20.32
CA ALA A 21 11.93 -8.50 20.77
C ALA A 21 11.72 -7.58 21.98
N ALA A 22 10.53 -7.01 22.13
CA ALA A 22 10.14 -6.22 23.31
C ALA A 22 9.77 -7.06 24.53
N GLY A 23 9.82 -8.41 24.43
CA GLY A 23 9.56 -9.32 25.54
C GLY A 23 8.08 -9.61 25.79
N HIS A 24 7.18 -9.31 24.84
CA HIS A 24 5.80 -9.73 24.92
C HIS A 24 5.67 -11.23 24.64
N ASP A 25 4.75 -11.90 25.34
CA ASP A 25 4.40 -13.30 25.10
C ASP A 25 3.39 -13.38 23.94
N VAL A 26 3.89 -13.54 22.72
CA VAL A 26 3.01 -13.78 21.55
C VAL A 26 2.56 -15.24 21.57
N CYS A 27 1.42 -15.50 22.19
CA CYS A 27 0.91 -16.85 22.46
C CYS A 27 0.23 -17.51 21.24
N LEU A 28 -0.22 -16.72 20.26
CA LEU A 28 -0.88 -17.18 19.03
C LEU A 28 -0.67 -16.18 17.91
N ALA A 29 -0.38 -16.69 16.69
CA ALA A 29 -0.44 -15.94 15.46
C ALA A 29 -1.65 -16.39 14.62
N VAL A 30 -2.55 -15.45 14.33
CA VAL A 30 -3.73 -15.68 13.48
C VAL A 30 -3.47 -15.06 12.12
N THR A 31 -3.62 -15.84 11.06
CA THR A 31 -3.37 -15.37 9.70
C THR A 31 -4.36 -15.98 8.71
N GLN A 32 -4.46 -15.38 7.52
CA GLN A 32 -5.30 -15.92 6.45
C GLN A 32 -4.85 -17.34 6.06
N PRO A 33 -5.76 -18.18 5.55
CA PRO A 33 -5.40 -19.49 4.99
C PRO A 33 -4.35 -19.37 3.89
N ASP A 34 -3.49 -20.38 3.79
CA ASP A 34 -2.51 -20.49 2.72
C ASP A 34 -3.21 -20.48 1.35
N LYS A 35 -2.58 -19.83 0.38
CA LYS A 35 -3.12 -19.71 -0.98
C LYS A 35 -2.13 -20.26 -2.00
N PRO A 36 -2.61 -20.87 -3.11
CA PRO A 36 -1.73 -21.23 -4.21
C PRO A 36 -1.14 -19.98 -4.85
N LYS A 37 0.19 -19.96 -5.08
CA LYS A 37 0.90 -18.86 -5.73
C LYS A 37 1.70 -19.34 -6.93
N GLY A 38 1.78 -18.48 -7.94
CA GLY A 38 2.53 -18.73 -9.18
C GLY A 38 1.83 -19.70 -10.14
N ARG A 39 2.45 -19.88 -11.31
CA ARG A 39 1.90 -20.73 -12.42
C ARG A 39 1.78 -22.21 -12.05
N GLY A 40 2.52 -22.68 -11.06
CA GLY A 40 2.50 -24.09 -10.60
C GLY A 40 1.49 -24.38 -9.49
N GLY A 41 0.74 -23.38 -8.97
CA GLY A 41 -0.28 -23.59 -7.93
C GLY A 41 0.25 -24.15 -6.61
N LYS A 42 1.55 -24.06 -6.33
CA LYS A 42 2.14 -24.53 -5.07
C LYS A 42 1.59 -23.68 -3.91
N MET A 43 1.09 -24.34 -2.87
CA MET A 43 0.63 -23.70 -1.65
C MET A 43 1.79 -22.93 -1.02
N GLN A 44 1.58 -21.64 -0.76
CA GLN A 44 2.54 -20.78 -0.10
C GLN A 44 1.98 -20.35 1.25
N TYR A 45 2.81 -20.45 2.28
CA TYR A 45 2.50 -19.90 3.59
C TYR A 45 2.37 -18.38 3.52
N THR A 46 1.56 -17.83 4.42
CA THR A 46 1.56 -16.38 4.60
C THR A 46 2.87 -15.94 5.26
N PRO A 47 3.39 -14.73 4.99
CA PRO A 47 4.59 -14.21 5.63
C PRO A 47 4.54 -14.28 7.17
N VAL A 48 3.38 -13.97 7.77
CA VAL A 48 3.18 -14.10 9.22
C VAL A 48 3.28 -15.55 9.69
N LYS A 49 2.71 -16.52 8.94
CA LYS A 49 2.84 -17.94 9.28
C LYS A 49 4.28 -18.42 9.25
N GLU A 50 5.02 -18.08 8.19
CA GLU A 50 6.44 -18.45 8.07
C GLU A 50 7.24 -17.93 9.27
N LYS A 51 7.00 -16.67 9.65
CA LYS A 51 7.68 -16.04 10.77
C LYS A 51 7.24 -16.62 12.14
N ALA A 52 5.96 -16.86 12.33
CA ALA A 52 5.45 -17.47 13.56
C ALA A 52 6.04 -18.86 13.79
N LEU A 53 6.11 -19.69 12.74
CA LEU A 53 6.74 -21.01 12.82
C LEU A 53 8.23 -20.93 13.16
N PHE A 54 8.94 -19.94 12.62
CA PHE A 54 10.35 -19.70 12.95
C PHE A 54 10.57 -19.43 14.45
N TYR A 55 9.63 -18.73 15.10
CA TYR A 55 9.66 -18.43 16.53
C TYR A 55 8.93 -19.48 17.39
N ASN A 56 8.51 -20.60 16.80
CA ASN A 56 7.71 -21.66 17.47
C ASN A 56 6.41 -21.14 18.09
N ILE A 57 5.79 -20.15 17.48
CA ILE A 57 4.50 -19.60 17.90
C ILE A 57 3.40 -20.43 17.22
N PRO A 58 2.38 -20.89 17.97
CA PRO A 58 1.21 -21.54 17.41
C PRO A 58 0.54 -20.70 16.34
N VAL A 59 0.08 -21.32 15.25
CA VAL A 59 -0.57 -20.65 14.13
C VAL A 59 -2.00 -21.12 13.98
N TYR A 60 -2.94 -20.18 13.86
CA TYR A 60 -4.34 -20.43 13.59
C TYR A 60 -4.77 -19.74 12.28
N GLN A 61 -5.43 -20.50 11.39
CA GLN A 61 -5.80 -20.03 10.05
C GLN A 61 -7.31 -20.22 9.79
N PRO A 62 -8.19 -19.45 10.45
CA PRO A 62 -9.62 -19.58 10.25
C PRO A 62 -10.03 -19.06 8.85
N LYS A 63 -10.94 -19.78 8.19
CA LYS A 63 -11.56 -19.32 6.95
C LYS A 63 -12.36 -18.04 7.18
N ARG A 64 -13.09 -17.99 8.30
CA ARG A 64 -13.89 -16.83 8.73
C ARG A 64 -13.70 -16.67 10.24
N VAL A 65 -13.04 -15.61 10.64
CA VAL A 65 -12.75 -15.34 12.07
C VAL A 65 -14.01 -15.09 12.89
N ARG A 66 -15.11 -14.71 12.26
CA ARG A 66 -16.41 -14.47 12.90
C ARG A 66 -17.21 -15.73 13.23
N ASP A 67 -16.74 -16.91 12.83
CA ASP A 67 -17.44 -18.17 13.15
C ASP A 67 -17.29 -18.44 14.66
N PRO A 68 -18.36 -18.92 15.36
CA PRO A 68 -18.34 -19.12 16.83
C PRO A 68 -17.18 -19.98 17.32
N GLU A 69 -16.81 -21.00 16.55
CA GLU A 69 -15.67 -21.86 16.83
C GLU A 69 -14.35 -21.11 16.94
N CYS A 70 -14.20 -20.02 16.17
CA CYS A 70 -13.03 -19.18 16.23
C CYS A 70 -12.98 -18.35 17.52
N VAL A 71 -14.13 -17.85 17.96
CA VAL A 71 -14.25 -17.13 19.23
C VAL A 71 -13.85 -18.04 20.40
N GLU A 72 -14.38 -19.26 20.44
CA GLU A 72 -14.05 -20.28 21.46
C GLU A 72 -12.55 -20.63 21.41
N GLU A 73 -11.96 -20.76 20.22
CA GLU A 73 -10.54 -21.07 20.09
C GLU A 73 -9.67 -19.95 20.65
N LEU A 74 -9.95 -18.69 20.27
CA LEU A 74 -9.19 -17.52 20.71
C LEU A 74 -9.26 -17.32 22.22
N GLN A 75 -10.40 -17.59 22.86
CA GLN A 75 -10.59 -17.46 24.30
C GLN A 75 -9.64 -18.34 25.13
N LYS A 76 -9.25 -19.50 24.60
CA LYS A 76 -8.36 -20.46 25.31
C LYS A 76 -6.99 -19.88 25.63
N TYR A 77 -6.57 -18.86 24.89
CA TYR A 77 -5.23 -18.27 25.03
C TYR A 77 -5.13 -17.27 26.18
N ASN A 78 -6.25 -16.80 26.74
CA ASN A 78 -6.27 -15.83 27.85
C ASN A 78 -5.31 -14.65 27.61
N ALA A 79 -5.38 -14.04 26.43
CA ALA A 79 -4.53 -12.92 26.06
C ALA A 79 -4.95 -11.64 26.76
N ASP A 80 -3.99 -10.73 26.99
CA ASP A 80 -4.26 -9.39 27.51
C ASP A 80 -4.77 -8.45 26.41
N VAL A 81 -4.27 -8.63 25.19
CA VAL A 81 -4.53 -7.75 24.05
C VAL A 81 -4.46 -8.54 22.74
N MET A 82 -5.22 -8.12 21.75
CA MET A 82 -5.07 -8.55 20.37
C MET A 82 -4.42 -7.43 19.56
N VAL A 83 -3.34 -7.74 18.85
CA VAL A 83 -2.69 -6.81 17.93
C VAL A 83 -3.04 -7.21 16.50
N VAL A 84 -3.62 -6.28 15.75
CA VAL A 84 -4.12 -6.51 14.39
C VAL A 84 -3.33 -5.64 13.41
N VAL A 85 -2.72 -6.26 12.39
CA VAL A 85 -1.97 -5.54 11.36
C VAL A 85 -2.25 -6.19 10.00
N ALA A 86 -2.98 -5.51 9.14
CA ALA A 86 -3.32 -5.99 7.80
C ALA A 86 -3.82 -7.46 7.79
N PHE A 87 -4.72 -7.79 8.70
CA PHE A 87 -5.25 -9.16 8.84
C PHE A 87 -6.18 -9.57 7.69
N GLY A 88 -6.99 -8.61 7.20
CA GLY A 88 -7.84 -8.81 6.03
C GLY A 88 -9.18 -9.50 6.31
N GLN A 89 -9.64 -9.53 7.56
CA GLN A 89 -11.01 -9.93 7.93
C GLN A 89 -11.60 -8.94 8.93
N ILE A 90 -12.90 -8.74 8.87
CA ILE A 90 -13.66 -7.94 9.84
C ILE A 90 -13.83 -8.75 11.11
N LEU A 91 -13.49 -8.18 12.25
CA LEU A 91 -13.63 -8.79 13.56
C LEU A 91 -15.03 -8.52 14.12
N PRO A 92 -15.73 -9.55 14.61
CA PRO A 92 -17.00 -9.38 15.29
C PRO A 92 -16.82 -8.82 16.70
N LYS A 93 -17.88 -8.29 17.28
CA LYS A 93 -17.87 -7.64 18.59
C LYS A 93 -17.31 -8.55 19.69
N GLU A 94 -17.63 -9.83 19.65
CA GLU A 94 -17.18 -10.84 20.61
C GLU A 94 -15.65 -10.95 20.66
N ILE A 95 -14.97 -10.73 19.53
CA ILE A 95 -13.52 -10.72 19.45
C ILE A 95 -12.98 -9.35 19.84
N LEU A 96 -13.61 -8.25 19.39
CA LEU A 96 -13.17 -6.89 19.71
C LEU A 96 -13.14 -6.62 21.23
N GLU A 97 -14.07 -7.21 21.98
CA GLU A 97 -14.24 -7.05 23.43
C GLU A 97 -13.68 -8.23 24.26
N MET A 98 -13.02 -9.22 23.62
CA MET A 98 -12.61 -10.47 24.26
C MET A 98 -11.51 -10.29 25.30
N THR A 99 -10.60 -9.36 25.08
CA THR A 99 -9.40 -9.18 25.93
C THR A 99 -9.50 -7.89 26.75
N PRO A 100 -8.83 -7.80 27.92
CA PRO A 100 -8.87 -6.61 28.78
C PRO A 100 -8.52 -5.29 28.06
N TYR A 101 -7.55 -5.34 27.14
CA TYR A 101 -7.16 -4.16 26.34
C TYR A 101 -7.81 -4.14 24.95
N GLY A 102 -8.68 -5.09 24.61
CA GLY A 102 -9.36 -5.17 23.31
C GLY A 102 -8.42 -5.45 22.14
N CYS A 103 -8.78 -4.94 20.98
CA CYS A 103 -8.03 -5.11 19.73
C CYS A 103 -7.36 -3.78 19.35
N ILE A 104 -6.04 -3.79 19.20
CA ILE A 104 -5.25 -2.65 18.76
C ILE A 104 -4.83 -2.88 17.31
N ASN A 105 -5.25 -1.99 16.41
CA ASN A 105 -4.84 -2.01 15.01
C ASN A 105 -3.70 -1.01 14.76
N VAL A 106 -2.73 -1.41 13.96
CA VAL A 106 -1.71 -0.52 13.39
C VAL A 106 -2.09 -0.21 11.96
N HIS A 107 -2.67 0.97 11.74
CA HIS A 107 -3.15 1.42 10.45
C HIS A 107 -2.12 2.30 9.74
N ALA A 108 -1.89 2.06 8.45
CA ALA A 108 -0.84 2.71 7.67
C ALA A 108 -1.24 4.09 7.14
N SER A 109 -1.86 4.93 7.97
CA SER A 109 -2.14 6.34 7.69
C SER A 109 -2.20 7.17 8.97
N LEU A 110 -2.21 8.49 8.84
CA LEU A 110 -2.54 9.43 9.91
C LEU A 110 -4.07 9.58 9.98
N LEU A 111 -4.74 8.65 10.69
CA LEU A 111 -6.19 8.72 10.87
C LEU A 111 -6.63 10.09 11.44
N PRO A 112 -7.79 10.62 10.99
CA PRO A 112 -8.84 9.97 10.21
C PRO A 112 -8.64 9.94 8.69
N LYS A 113 -7.53 10.44 8.15
CA LYS A 113 -7.23 10.36 6.70
C LYS A 113 -7.02 8.92 6.25
N TYR A 114 -7.48 8.60 5.06
CA TYR A 114 -7.23 7.31 4.37
C TYR A 114 -7.66 6.07 5.18
N ARG A 115 -8.82 6.11 5.83
CA ARG A 115 -9.49 4.90 6.28
C ARG A 115 -9.66 3.94 5.12
N GLY A 116 -9.45 2.65 5.30
CA GLY A 116 -9.69 1.64 4.25
C GLY A 116 -8.48 0.78 3.91
N ALA A 117 -8.53 0.14 2.73
CA ALA A 117 -7.69 -1.01 2.40
C ALA A 117 -6.28 -0.67 1.88
N ALA A 118 -6.07 0.50 1.28
CA ALA A 118 -4.82 0.83 0.58
C ALA A 118 -4.28 2.25 0.91
N PRO A 119 -4.20 2.63 2.20
CA PRO A 119 -3.82 4.00 2.60
C PRO A 119 -2.45 4.42 2.08
N ILE A 120 -1.48 3.49 1.96
CA ILE A 120 -0.11 3.75 1.52
C ILE A 120 -0.10 4.29 0.10
N GLN A 121 -0.75 3.58 -0.82
CA GLN A 121 -0.78 3.94 -2.24
C GLN A 121 -1.57 5.22 -2.47
N TRP A 122 -2.71 5.35 -1.81
CA TRP A 122 -3.54 6.56 -1.94
C TRP A 122 -2.85 7.82 -1.42
N ALA A 123 -2.04 7.74 -0.36
CA ALA A 123 -1.26 8.88 0.11
C ALA A 123 -0.29 9.40 -0.97
N ILE A 124 0.35 8.51 -1.77
CA ILE A 124 1.22 8.91 -2.87
C ILE A 124 0.41 9.44 -4.05
N ILE A 125 -0.66 8.76 -4.45
CA ILE A 125 -1.50 9.13 -5.60
C ILE A 125 -2.10 10.53 -5.40
N GLU A 126 -2.57 10.82 -4.18
CA GLU A 126 -3.11 12.13 -3.81
C GLU A 126 -2.03 13.19 -3.54
N GLY A 127 -0.75 12.80 -3.50
CA GLY A 127 0.39 13.71 -3.40
C GLY A 127 0.66 14.25 -2.00
N GLU A 128 0.35 13.48 -0.98
CA GLU A 128 0.70 13.83 0.40
C GLU A 128 2.22 13.93 0.56
N GLN A 129 2.68 14.96 1.24
CA GLN A 129 4.10 15.16 1.58
C GLN A 129 4.46 14.49 2.91
N VAL A 130 3.46 14.23 3.75
CA VAL A 130 3.59 13.55 5.04
C VAL A 130 2.42 12.60 5.19
N THR A 131 2.73 11.37 5.54
CA THR A 131 1.77 10.36 5.98
C THR A 131 2.24 9.77 7.31
N GLY A 132 1.83 8.59 7.68
CA GLY A 132 2.29 7.98 8.91
C GLY A 132 1.55 6.70 9.26
N VAL A 133 1.64 6.34 10.51
CA VAL A 133 0.96 5.19 11.10
C VAL A 133 0.18 5.62 12.33
N THR A 134 -0.98 5.01 12.53
CA THR A 134 -1.83 5.23 13.70
C THR A 134 -2.09 3.89 14.40
N ALA A 135 -1.78 3.82 15.68
CA ALA A 135 -2.28 2.77 16.56
C ALA A 135 -3.64 3.21 17.09
N MET A 136 -4.66 2.39 16.87
CA MET A 136 -6.02 2.68 17.29
C MET A 136 -6.68 1.50 18.01
N GLN A 137 -7.60 1.77 18.92
CA GLN A 137 -8.54 0.82 19.46
C GLN A 137 -9.56 0.47 18.38
N MET A 138 -9.71 -0.79 18.00
CA MET A 138 -10.71 -1.17 16.99
C MET A 138 -12.13 -1.11 17.56
N ASP A 139 -13.06 -0.74 16.71
CA ASP A 139 -14.49 -0.83 16.89
C ASP A 139 -15.15 -1.64 15.74
N GLU A 140 -16.48 -1.68 15.69
CA GLU A 140 -17.22 -2.39 14.63
C GLU A 140 -17.14 -1.70 13.26
N GLY A 141 -16.68 -0.46 13.20
CA GLY A 141 -16.54 0.31 11.97
C GLY A 141 -15.25 0.01 11.20
N LEU A 142 -15.18 0.50 9.97
CA LEU A 142 -13.97 0.37 9.16
C LEU A 142 -13.00 1.51 9.51
N ASP A 143 -11.99 1.19 10.32
CA ASP A 143 -10.94 2.10 10.76
C ASP A 143 -11.47 3.38 11.45
N THR A 144 -12.55 3.24 12.23
CA THR A 144 -13.24 4.36 12.90
C THR A 144 -12.95 4.47 14.39
N GLY A 145 -12.30 3.49 14.98
CA GLY A 145 -12.03 3.42 16.40
C GLY A 145 -11.12 4.51 16.95
N ASP A 146 -11.07 4.65 18.26
CA ASP A 146 -10.34 5.70 18.93
C ASP A 146 -8.82 5.59 18.69
N MET A 147 -8.19 6.68 18.31
CA MET A 147 -6.74 6.76 18.11
C MET A 147 -6.02 6.79 19.45
N ILE A 148 -4.92 6.06 19.56
CA ILE A 148 -4.11 6.01 20.79
C ILE A 148 -2.78 6.75 20.57
N MET A 149 -2.11 6.47 19.45
CA MET A 149 -0.80 7.05 19.16
C MET A 149 -0.57 7.14 17.67
N LYS A 150 0.18 8.14 17.22
CA LYS A 150 0.54 8.34 15.80
C LYS A 150 2.03 8.57 15.65
N THR A 151 2.56 8.24 14.50
CA THR A 151 3.91 8.59 14.08
C THR A 151 3.86 9.10 12.65
N GLU A 152 4.36 10.31 12.43
CA GLU A 152 4.48 10.89 11.09
C GLU A 152 5.68 10.30 10.34
N VAL A 153 5.52 10.14 9.03
CA VAL A 153 6.55 9.67 8.11
C VAL A 153 6.54 10.57 6.88
N PRO A 154 7.65 11.24 6.54
CA PRO A 154 7.74 12.06 5.35
C PRO A 154 7.68 11.18 4.09
N VAL A 155 6.98 11.66 3.07
CA VAL A 155 6.91 11.07 1.73
C VAL A 155 7.91 11.80 0.84
N ALA A 156 8.95 11.11 0.39
CA ALA A 156 9.95 11.68 -0.50
C ALA A 156 9.37 11.96 -1.89
N ALA A 157 9.97 12.89 -2.64
CA ALA A 157 9.50 13.25 -3.97
C ALA A 157 9.51 12.07 -4.96
N ASP A 158 10.44 11.13 -4.77
CA ASP A 158 10.60 9.91 -5.57
C ASP A 158 10.01 8.65 -4.89
N GLU A 159 9.27 8.84 -3.78
CA GLU A 159 8.68 7.75 -3.01
C GLU A 159 7.75 6.89 -3.85
N THR A 160 7.92 5.57 -3.78
CA THR A 160 7.02 4.61 -4.41
C THR A 160 6.13 3.93 -3.39
N GLY A 161 5.03 3.29 -3.84
CA GLY A 161 4.18 2.49 -2.95
C GLY A 161 4.97 1.42 -2.20
N GLU A 162 5.98 0.83 -2.82
CA GLU A 162 6.85 -0.19 -2.23
C GLU A 162 7.80 0.40 -1.18
N SER A 163 8.51 1.49 -1.50
CA SER A 163 9.44 2.10 -0.53
C SER A 163 8.73 2.73 0.66
N LEU A 164 7.56 3.34 0.45
CA LEU A 164 6.74 3.87 1.54
C LEU A 164 6.17 2.76 2.42
N HIS A 165 5.76 1.63 1.83
CA HIS A 165 5.34 0.43 2.56
C HIS A 165 6.39 0.01 3.59
N ASP A 166 7.67 -0.08 3.19
CA ASP A 166 8.74 -0.52 4.07
C ASP A 166 8.98 0.48 5.22
N LYS A 167 8.96 1.77 4.92
CA LYS A 167 9.07 2.84 5.94
C LYS A 167 7.93 2.78 6.96
N LEU A 168 6.69 2.62 6.47
CA LEU A 168 5.50 2.56 7.34
C LEU A 168 5.44 1.25 8.14
N ALA A 169 5.90 0.13 7.58
CA ALA A 169 6.01 -1.13 8.33
C ALA A 169 6.98 -0.99 9.51
N ALA A 170 8.14 -0.39 9.30
CA ALA A 170 9.11 -0.13 10.36
C ALA A 170 8.58 0.85 11.43
N ALA A 171 7.95 1.95 11.00
CA ALA A 171 7.33 2.92 11.89
C ALA A 171 6.18 2.31 12.70
N GLY A 172 5.35 1.48 12.06
CA GLY A 172 4.23 0.78 12.70
C GLY A 172 4.67 -0.22 13.75
N ALA A 173 5.74 -0.96 13.48
CA ALA A 173 6.33 -1.89 14.43
C ALA A 173 6.79 -1.17 15.71
N ALA A 174 7.54 -0.06 15.55
CA ALA A 174 8.00 0.74 16.68
C ALA A 174 6.84 1.41 17.44
N LEU A 175 5.82 1.90 16.72
CA LEU A 175 4.63 2.51 17.30
C LEU A 175 3.82 1.51 18.11
N CYS A 176 3.64 0.28 17.60
CA CYS A 176 2.90 -0.77 18.29
C CYS A 176 3.50 -1.08 19.68
N VAL A 177 4.81 -1.28 19.75
CA VAL A 177 5.51 -1.54 21.03
C VAL A 177 5.30 -0.39 22.03
N LYS A 178 5.43 0.85 21.57
CA LYS A 178 5.18 2.05 22.41
C LYS A 178 3.73 2.11 22.89
N THR A 179 2.79 1.76 22.01
CA THR A 179 1.35 1.77 22.34
C THR A 179 1.03 0.72 23.40
N LEU A 180 1.53 -0.52 23.25
CA LEU A 180 1.31 -1.56 24.24
C LEU A 180 1.94 -1.18 25.61
N LYS A 181 3.11 -0.58 25.58
CA LYS A 181 3.75 -0.06 26.83
C LYS A 181 2.87 1.00 27.50
N ALA A 182 2.33 1.95 26.74
CA ALA A 182 1.44 2.98 27.28
C ALA A 182 0.13 2.41 27.84
N LEU A 183 -0.42 1.37 27.20
CA LEU A 183 -1.58 0.66 27.71
C LEU A 183 -1.28 -0.06 29.03
N GLU A 184 -0.15 -0.75 29.11
CA GLU A 184 0.31 -1.47 30.31
C GLU A 184 0.57 -0.53 31.50
N ASP A 185 1.17 0.65 31.22
CA ASP A 185 1.44 1.68 32.23
C ASP A 185 0.18 2.51 32.60
N GLY A 186 -0.94 2.31 31.92
CA GLY A 186 -2.16 3.08 32.13
C GLY A 186 -2.07 4.55 31.67
N THR A 187 -1.09 4.88 30.81
CA THR A 187 -0.86 6.24 30.27
C THR A 187 -1.44 6.47 28.90
N ALA A 188 -1.99 5.43 28.28
CA ALA A 188 -2.60 5.55 26.96
C ALA A 188 -3.86 6.43 26.98
N VAL A 189 -3.87 7.45 26.13
CA VAL A 189 -5.02 8.33 25.93
C VAL A 189 -5.73 7.90 24.65
N ARG A 190 -7.05 7.76 24.71
CA ARG A 190 -7.89 7.47 23.53
C ARG A 190 -8.53 8.75 23.03
N GLU A 191 -8.27 9.07 21.77
CA GLU A 191 -8.80 10.25 21.08
C GLU A 191 -9.80 9.79 20.04
N LYS A 192 -11.04 10.29 20.12
CA LYS A 192 -12.06 10.00 19.08
C LYS A 192 -11.65 10.59 17.75
N GLN A 193 -11.85 9.81 16.70
CA GLN A 193 -11.65 10.32 15.36
C GLN A 193 -12.74 11.34 15.00
N GLY A 194 -12.34 12.44 14.36
CA GLY A 194 -13.25 13.37 13.72
C GLY A 194 -13.77 12.84 12.38
N GLU A 195 -14.35 13.75 11.59
CA GLU A 195 -14.75 13.45 10.21
C GLU A 195 -13.54 13.04 9.37
N ASN A 196 -13.75 12.11 8.45
CA ASN A 196 -12.72 11.73 7.50
C ASN A 196 -12.58 12.82 6.42
N PRO A 197 -11.44 13.53 6.34
CA PRO A 197 -11.24 14.60 5.36
C PRO A 197 -10.90 14.09 3.96
N THR A 198 -10.71 12.78 3.80
CA THR A 198 -10.38 12.15 2.51
C THR A 198 -11.47 11.15 2.11
N ALA A 199 -11.46 10.72 0.85
CA ALA A 199 -12.22 9.53 0.47
C ALA A 199 -11.65 8.28 1.17
N TYR A 200 -12.45 7.23 1.28
CA TYR A 200 -11.94 5.92 1.73
C TYR A 200 -10.86 5.43 0.77
N ALA A 201 -9.74 4.97 1.33
CA ALA A 201 -8.64 4.36 0.59
C ALA A 201 -9.07 2.99 0.06
N LYS A 202 -9.73 3.00 -1.11
CA LYS A 202 -10.30 1.81 -1.75
C LYS A 202 -9.21 0.78 -2.02
N MET A 203 -9.61 -0.49 -2.04
CA MET A 203 -8.75 -1.58 -2.47
C MET A 203 -8.25 -1.32 -3.90
N LEU A 204 -6.96 -1.58 -4.13
CA LEU A 204 -6.37 -1.44 -5.45
C LEU A 204 -6.94 -2.52 -6.39
N THR A 205 -7.21 -2.13 -7.61
CA THR A 205 -7.61 -3.04 -8.70
C THR A 205 -6.66 -2.89 -9.87
N LYS A 206 -6.67 -3.82 -10.80
CA LYS A 206 -5.84 -3.73 -12.01
C LYS A 206 -6.25 -2.57 -12.89
N GLU A 207 -7.54 -2.30 -12.94
CA GLU A 207 -8.15 -1.24 -13.75
C GLU A 207 -7.71 0.16 -13.29
N LEU A 208 -7.40 0.30 -11.99
CA LEU A 208 -6.83 1.56 -11.47
C LEU A 208 -5.49 1.92 -12.13
N GLY A 209 -4.75 0.91 -12.61
CA GLY A 209 -3.48 1.12 -13.28
C GLY A 209 -3.59 1.54 -14.74
N ASP A 210 -4.79 1.52 -15.35
CA ASP A 210 -5.02 1.92 -16.73
C ASP A 210 -4.97 3.45 -16.86
N ILE A 211 -3.85 3.95 -17.37
CA ILE A 211 -3.54 5.39 -17.39
C ILE A 211 -4.60 6.16 -18.14
N ASP A 212 -5.20 7.13 -17.47
CA ASP A 212 -6.04 8.14 -18.08
C ASP A 212 -5.20 9.33 -18.51
N TRP A 213 -4.84 9.38 -19.78
CA TRP A 213 -3.99 10.43 -20.33
C TRP A 213 -4.63 11.83 -20.28
N SER A 214 -5.95 11.94 -20.06
CA SER A 214 -6.62 13.22 -19.87
C SER A 214 -6.30 13.89 -18.51
N GLN A 215 -5.71 13.15 -17.58
CA GLN A 215 -5.23 13.70 -16.31
C GLN A 215 -3.95 14.51 -16.52
N SER A 216 -3.54 15.29 -15.50
CA SER A 216 -2.26 16.03 -15.57
C SER A 216 -1.06 15.08 -15.48
N ALA A 217 0.08 15.53 -16.02
CA ALA A 217 1.34 14.80 -15.95
C ALA A 217 1.72 14.46 -14.49
N VAL A 218 1.50 15.40 -13.57
CA VAL A 218 1.75 15.21 -12.13
C VAL A 218 0.85 14.11 -11.53
N GLN A 219 -0.43 14.09 -11.89
CA GLN A 219 -1.34 13.03 -11.41
C GLN A 219 -0.95 11.65 -11.94
N ILE A 220 -0.57 11.55 -13.22
CA ILE A 220 -0.13 10.31 -13.82
C ILE A 220 1.21 9.85 -13.23
N GLU A 221 2.14 10.76 -13.00
CA GLU A 221 3.42 10.47 -12.36
C GLU A 221 3.21 9.89 -10.94
N ARG A 222 2.35 10.51 -10.13
CA ARG A 222 1.97 10.01 -8.80
C ARG A 222 1.29 8.63 -8.88
N LEU A 223 0.43 8.42 -9.86
CA LEU A 223 -0.19 7.12 -10.10
C LEU A 223 0.86 6.05 -10.39
N VAL A 224 1.84 6.35 -11.25
CA VAL A 224 2.97 5.44 -11.56
C VAL A 224 3.74 5.07 -10.31
N ARG A 225 4.09 6.04 -9.46
CA ARG A 225 4.80 5.78 -8.21
C ARG A 225 3.94 5.06 -7.18
N GLY A 226 2.72 5.52 -6.97
CA GLY A 226 1.80 4.95 -5.98
C GLY A 226 1.44 3.49 -6.26
N LEU A 227 1.32 3.11 -7.53
CA LEU A 227 1.01 1.74 -7.94
C LEU A 227 2.23 0.83 -8.18
N ASN A 228 3.44 1.34 -7.97
CA ASN A 228 4.66 0.53 -8.00
C ASN A 228 4.78 -0.21 -6.64
N SER A 229 4.89 -1.51 -6.55
CA SER A 229 5.08 -2.52 -7.60
C SER A 229 3.77 -3.17 -8.11
N TRP A 230 2.66 -3.04 -7.41
CA TRP A 230 1.38 -3.63 -7.79
C TRP A 230 0.23 -2.61 -7.58
N PRO A 231 -0.75 -2.57 -8.49
CA PRO A 231 -0.91 -3.34 -9.73
C PRO A 231 -0.02 -2.88 -10.89
N SER A 232 0.76 -1.81 -10.75
CA SER A 232 1.52 -1.06 -11.76
C SER A 232 0.63 -0.26 -12.73
N ALA A 233 1.08 0.95 -13.07
CA ALA A 233 0.44 1.75 -14.10
C ALA A 233 0.75 1.18 -15.49
N TYR A 234 -0.21 1.24 -16.40
CA TYR A 234 -0.05 0.73 -17.76
C TYR A 234 -0.87 1.52 -18.78
N THR A 235 -0.51 1.37 -20.01
CA THR A 235 -1.22 1.88 -21.20
C THR A 235 -1.15 0.83 -22.30
N HIS A 236 -1.74 1.12 -23.47
CA HIS A 236 -1.62 0.27 -24.65
C HIS A 236 -0.84 0.98 -25.74
N TRP A 237 0.17 0.31 -26.25
CA TRP A 237 0.96 0.74 -27.40
C TRP A 237 0.86 -0.31 -28.51
N ARG A 238 0.36 0.09 -29.68
CA ARG A 238 0.11 -0.82 -30.82
C ARG A 238 -0.69 -2.07 -30.42
N GLY A 239 -1.74 -1.88 -29.61
CA GLY A 239 -2.62 -2.95 -29.09
C GLY A 239 -2.00 -3.89 -28.05
N LYS A 240 -0.80 -3.59 -27.55
CA LYS A 240 -0.13 -4.37 -26.48
C LYS A 240 -0.03 -3.55 -25.21
N VAL A 241 -0.25 -4.20 -24.07
CA VAL A 241 -0.07 -3.58 -22.76
C VAL A 241 1.40 -3.16 -22.58
N MET A 242 1.63 -1.90 -22.29
CA MET A 242 2.93 -1.37 -21.89
C MET A 242 2.80 -0.87 -20.44
N LYS A 243 3.50 -1.50 -19.49
CA LYS A 243 3.59 -0.99 -18.14
C LYS A 243 4.61 0.16 -18.09
N ILE A 244 4.27 1.20 -17.32
CA ILE A 244 5.17 2.32 -17.04
C ILE A 244 5.61 2.19 -15.58
N TRP A 245 6.91 2.09 -15.37
CA TRP A 245 7.50 1.88 -14.05
C TRP A 245 8.14 3.13 -13.45
N ARG A 246 8.59 4.02 -14.31
CA ARG A 246 9.14 5.30 -13.91
C ARG A 246 8.83 6.35 -14.96
N ALA A 247 8.37 7.50 -14.49
CA ALA A 247 8.08 8.67 -15.30
C ALA A 247 8.44 9.93 -14.51
N ALA A 248 8.53 11.04 -15.18
CA ALA A 248 8.66 12.37 -14.59
C ALA A 248 7.61 13.29 -15.22
N ALA A 249 6.97 14.10 -14.40
CA ALA A 249 6.18 15.22 -14.92
C ALA A 249 7.14 16.34 -15.25
N GLU A 250 7.13 16.77 -16.50
CA GLU A 250 7.84 17.96 -16.92
C GLU A 250 6.90 19.16 -16.72
N ASP A 251 7.32 20.07 -15.84
CA ASP A 251 6.66 21.36 -15.75
C ASP A 251 6.80 22.08 -17.09
N GLY A 252 5.71 22.56 -17.63
CA GLY A 252 5.71 23.40 -18.84
C GLY A 252 6.42 24.74 -18.63
N GLY A 253 7.63 24.70 -18.02
CA GLY A 253 8.48 25.85 -17.80
C GLY A 253 8.91 26.50 -19.12
N ALA A 254 9.27 27.76 -19.07
CA ALA A 254 9.59 28.60 -20.23
C ALA A 254 10.65 28.02 -21.20
N ASP A 255 11.48 27.07 -20.71
CA ASP A 255 12.48 26.38 -21.54
C ASP A 255 11.89 25.19 -22.32
N ALA A 256 10.82 24.57 -21.82
CA ALA A 256 10.10 23.51 -22.55
C ALA A 256 9.19 24.08 -23.65
N GLN A 257 8.79 25.35 -23.53
CA GLN A 257 8.00 26.04 -24.54
C GLN A 257 8.82 26.43 -25.78
N ALA A 258 10.15 26.50 -25.72
CA ALA A 258 10.98 26.92 -26.82
C ALA A 258 11.23 25.82 -27.87
N ASP A 259 11.16 24.54 -27.50
CA ASP A 259 11.40 23.39 -28.42
C ASP A 259 10.16 22.55 -28.72
N HIS A 260 9.12 22.66 -27.92
CA HIS A 260 7.84 21.95 -28.14
C HIS A 260 6.71 22.98 -28.03
N MET A 261 6.20 23.44 -29.16
CA MET A 261 4.90 24.09 -29.21
C MET A 261 3.89 23.07 -28.60
N LEU A 262 3.40 23.39 -27.40
CA LEU A 262 2.18 22.80 -26.88
C LEU A 262 1.06 23.19 -27.86
N ASP A 263 0.91 22.40 -28.90
CA ASP A 263 -0.19 22.57 -29.82
C ASP A 263 -1.43 22.17 -29.03
N ALA A 264 -2.29 23.13 -28.71
CA ALA A 264 -3.52 22.90 -27.95
C ALA A 264 -4.44 21.85 -28.59
N ASP A 265 -4.11 21.43 -29.81
CA ASP A 265 -4.84 20.44 -30.61
C ASP A 265 -4.25 19.03 -30.51
N VAL A 266 -3.14 18.79 -29.77
CA VAL A 266 -2.57 17.43 -29.64
C VAL A 266 -3.35 16.61 -28.62
N GLN A 267 -3.91 15.50 -29.07
CA GLN A 267 -4.70 14.59 -28.22
C GLN A 267 -3.86 14.03 -27.06
N PRO A 268 -4.35 14.03 -25.82
CA PRO A 268 -3.71 13.34 -24.70
C PRO A 268 -3.44 11.85 -25.01
N GLY A 269 -2.24 11.38 -24.64
CA GLY A 269 -1.74 10.04 -24.98
C GLY A 269 -0.85 10.01 -26.21
N THR A 270 -0.74 11.12 -26.96
CA THR A 270 0.14 11.20 -28.12
C THR A 270 1.60 11.30 -27.69
N VAL A 271 2.47 10.47 -28.26
CA VAL A 271 3.93 10.60 -28.16
C VAL A 271 4.35 11.84 -28.93
N ILE A 272 4.87 12.83 -28.23
CA ILE A 272 5.26 14.12 -28.83
C ILE A 272 6.75 14.20 -29.15
N SER A 273 7.58 13.48 -28.41
CA SER A 273 9.02 13.39 -28.70
C SER A 273 9.59 12.02 -28.35
N VAL A 274 10.66 11.64 -29.05
CA VAL A 274 11.40 10.40 -28.82
C VAL A 274 12.88 10.72 -28.75
N GLY A 275 13.43 10.65 -27.54
CA GLY A 275 14.84 10.87 -27.26
C GLY A 275 15.67 9.57 -27.27
N LYS A 276 16.94 9.68 -26.87
CA LYS A 276 17.82 8.49 -26.73
C LYS A 276 17.51 7.66 -25.49
N ALA A 277 17.00 8.27 -24.42
CA ALA A 277 16.82 7.65 -23.10
C ALA A 277 15.37 7.69 -22.58
N HIS A 278 14.48 8.38 -23.26
CA HIS A 278 13.08 8.59 -22.87
C HIS A 278 12.23 8.87 -24.11
N PHE A 279 10.93 8.84 -23.92
CA PHE A 279 9.95 9.45 -24.81
C PHE A 279 8.96 10.27 -24.00
N ASP A 280 8.46 11.34 -24.59
CA ASP A 280 7.56 12.28 -23.96
C ASP A 280 6.14 12.11 -24.53
N VAL A 281 5.15 12.16 -23.64
CA VAL A 281 3.74 11.93 -23.98
C VAL A 281 2.92 13.14 -23.55
N GLN A 282 2.08 13.65 -24.46
CA GLN A 282 1.09 14.68 -24.15
C GLN A 282 0.09 14.16 -23.14
N THR A 283 -0.19 14.93 -22.11
CA THR A 283 -1.24 14.64 -21.12
C THR A 283 -2.33 15.71 -21.18
N GLY A 284 -3.36 15.59 -20.37
CA GLY A 284 -4.40 16.64 -20.28
C GLY A 284 -3.87 17.98 -19.76
N ASP A 285 -2.78 17.95 -18.99
CA ASP A 285 -2.07 19.13 -18.52
C ASP A 285 -0.59 18.77 -18.30
N GLY A 286 0.29 19.37 -19.08
CA GLY A 286 1.72 19.12 -19.07
C GLY A 286 2.14 17.90 -19.90
N ILE A 287 3.39 17.50 -19.72
CA ILE A 287 4.06 16.44 -20.47
C ILE A 287 4.56 15.38 -19.49
N LEU A 288 4.29 14.12 -19.79
CA LEU A 288 4.85 13.00 -19.03
C LEU A 288 6.06 12.44 -19.76
N ARG A 289 7.24 12.54 -19.15
CA ARG A 289 8.46 11.88 -19.62
C ARG A 289 8.51 10.46 -19.13
N VAL A 290 8.49 9.48 -20.01
CA VAL A 290 8.57 8.06 -19.68
C VAL A 290 10.01 7.59 -19.67
N LEU A 291 10.44 7.02 -18.54
CA LEU A 291 11.84 6.68 -18.27
C LEU A 291 12.07 5.16 -18.20
N GLU A 292 11.05 4.39 -17.83
CA GLU A 292 11.19 2.94 -17.65
C GLU A 292 9.88 2.22 -17.97
N VAL A 293 9.97 1.15 -18.77
CA VAL A 293 8.82 0.44 -19.29
C VAL A 293 8.97 -1.09 -19.20
N GLN A 294 7.85 -1.79 -19.39
CA GLN A 294 7.85 -3.24 -19.52
C GLN A 294 6.78 -3.69 -20.51
N MET A 295 7.20 -4.40 -21.53
CA MET A 295 6.31 -5.07 -22.50
C MET A 295 5.90 -6.46 -22.00
N PRO A 296 4.77 -7.03 -22.49
CA PRO A 296 4.30 -8.35 -22.10
C PRO A 296 5.37 -9.43 -22.33
N GLY A 297 5.64 -10.23 -21.29
CA GLY A 297 6.63 -11.31 -21.36
C GLY A 297 8.09 -10.87 -21.39
N LYS A 298 8.37 -9.57 -21.26
CA LYS A 298 9.73 -9.02 -21.20
C LYS A 298 10.08 -8.59 -19.77
N LYS A 299 11.36 -8.34 -19.55
CA LYS A 299 11.84 -7.72 -18.30
C LYS A 299 11.56 -6.21 -18.34
N ARG A 300 11.43 -5.62 -17.17
CA ARG A 300 11.47 -4.18 -16.94
C ARG A 300 12.78 -3.61 -17.48
N MET A 301 12.75 -2.49 -18.19
CA MET A 301 13.93 -1.87 -18.83
C MET A 301 13.78 -0.36 -18.97
N ASP A 302 14.90 0.35 -19.00
CA ASP A 302 14.92 1.77 -19.31
C ASP A 302 14.31 2.04 -20.70
N ALA A 303 13.63 3.19 -20.84
CA ALA A 303 13.01 3.59 -22.11
C ALA A 303 14.03 3.63 -23.26
N GLY A 304 15.26 4.06 -23.00
CA GLY A 304 16.33 4.02 -24.02
C GLY A 304 16.68 2.60 -24.50
N ALA A 305 16.64 1.60 -23.61
CA ALA A 305 16.85 0.20 -24.00
C ALA A 305 15.65 -0.32 -24.84
N PHE A 306 14.44 0.06 -24.46
CA PHE A 306 13.23 -0.24 -25.21
C PHE A 306 13.28 0.36 -26.63
N LEU A 307 13.64 1.64 -26.74
CA LEU A 307 13.70 2.38 -28.01
C LEU A 307 14.77 1.86 -28.98
N ARG A 308 15.86 1.29 -28.49
CA ARG A 308 16.87 0.64 -29.36
C ARG A 308 16.34 -0.62 -30.07
N GLY A 309 15.35 -1.28 -29.49
CA GLY A 309 14.75 -2.49 -30.03
C GLY A 309 13.37 -2.31 -30.65
N ASN A 310 12.80 -1.10 -30.56
CA ASN A 310 11.44 -0.80 -31.01
C ASN A 310 11.42 0.61 -31.60
N THR A 311 11.06 0.74 -32.86
CA THR A 311 10.85 2.05 -33.49
C THR A 311 9.55 2.64 -32.97
N MET A 312 9.67 3.74 -32.21
CA MET A 312 8.55 4.56 -31.79
C MET A 312 8.73 5.95 -32.41
N GLU A 313 7.65 6.50 -32.94
CA GLU A 313 7.70 7.78 -33.66
C GLU A 313 6.78 8.81 -32.99
N PRO A 314 7.12 10.10 -33.05
CA PRO A 314 6.19 11.15 -32.69
C PRO A 314 4.89 11.03 -33.50
N GLY A 315 3.76 11.32 -32.84
CA GLY A 315 2.42 11.14 -33.43
C GLY A 315 1.76 9.79 -33.10
N GLU A 316 2.49 8.81 -32.56
CA GLU A 316 1.87 7.56 -32.09
C GLU A 316 1.02 7.80 -30.84
N LEU A 317 -0.13 7.10 -30.78
CA LEU A 317 -1.07 7.26 -29.68
C LEU A 317 -0.95 6.08 -28.71
N LEU A 318 -0.79 6.42 -27.43
CA LEU A 318 -0.96 5.49 -26.31
C LEU A 318 -2.41 5.55 -25.85
N THR A 319 -3.06 4.40 -25.68
CA THR A 319 -4.51 4.35 -25.41
C THR A 319 -4.81 3.66 -24.07
N ARG A 320 -5.99 3.94 -23.53
CA ARG A 320 -6.60 3.08 -22.52
C ARG A 320 -7.02 1.73 -23.13
N GLY A 321 -7.15 0.69 -22.27
CA GLY A 321 -7.62 -0.62 -22.64
C GLY A 321 -9.14 -0.78 -22.65
#